data_759dc4378324fe5fb79b2b5f759e2c85
#
_entry.id   759dc4378324fe5fb79b2b5f759e2c85
#
_cell.length_a   1.000
_cell.length_b   1.000
_cell.length_c   1.000
_cell.angle_alpha   90.00
_cell.angle_beta   90.00
_cell.angle_gamma   90.00
#
_symmetry.space_group_name_H-M   'P 1'
#
loop_
_entity.id
_entity.type
_entity.pdbx_description
1 polymer ?
#
loop_
_entity_poly.entity_id
_entity_poly.type
_entity_poly.pdbx_seq_one_letter_code
_entity_poly.pdbx_strand_id
1 'polypeptide(L)'
;MQEAVTGVRKYQYMCCRFLACLLAVSIAAMGQNNRMSVDKLVAFIQSSEKIIKEEKTMTDRQLAEFLAKVKLTEKLEPRVVEDLEALDLGPLTRRALEKLEVESNSLAASSVKQVLPDEPIPPPTALEQGAILDDVRDYVANYDNNLPDFICTEVEHRLIAPRPGGRYGGRAGSDPSYQESDTVTNKLSYFEHKEEKKPILVNSRPVFTSYENLNGSTSNGDFGTMLRDLFSRRAQARFEWARWATLRGRLTMVFSYRVTQPNSTFTIGVKDIKREIVVGYSGEVFVDKETHKVTGLIQVAEAIPPDFPVRHAQERLDYDYSDIGGHQYLLPYRGELIMEGEEVFSKNLLDFLHYKKYSADSEITYDIPKDLSVPDSSLQETPATKSQIDCKDPKNRDAAECRTGKN
;
A
#
# COMPACT_ATOMS: atom_id res chain seq x y z
N MET A 1 -16.93 -20.78 51.94
CA MET A 1 -15.87 -20.67 50.90
C MET A 1 -16.42 -20.10 49.58
N GLN A 2 -17.62 -19.50 49.59
CA GLN A 2 -18.24 -18.88 48.40
C GLN A 2 -18.26 -17.33 48.41
N GLU A 3 -17.94 -16.69 49.52
CA GLU A 3 -17.97 -15.23 49.65
C GLU A 3 -16.64 -14.51 49.28
N ALA A 4 -15.54 -15.24 49.19
CA ALA A 4 -14.23 -14.64 48.84
C ALA A 4 -14.01 -14.42 47.33
N VAL A 5 -14.76 -15.13 46.47
CA VAL A 5 -14.61 -15.05 44.99
C VAL A 5 -15.37 -13.87 44.39
N THR A 6 -16.43 -13.41 45.06
CA THR A 6 -17.23 -12.25 44.60
C THR A 6 -16.58 -10.90 44.87
N GLY A 7 -15.71 -10.80 45.89
CA GLY A 7 -15.00 -9.57 46.22
C GLY A 7 -13.93 -9.18 45.19
N VAL A 8 -13.16 -10.17 44.72
CA VAL A 8 -12.04 -9.90 43.78
C VAL A 8 -12.56 -9.47 42.40
N ARG A 9 -13.66 -10.05 41.91
CA ARG A 9 -14.28 -9.63 40.65
C ARG A 9 -14.83 -8.19 40.71
N LYS A 10 -15.38 -7.77 41.84
CA LYS A 10 -15.90 -6.40 42.00
C LYS A 10 -14.78 -5.34 42.02
N TYR A 11 -13.62 -5.64 42.58
CA TYR A 11 -12.47 -4.74 42.59
C TYR A 11 -11.81 -4.64 41.17
N GLN A 12 -11.76 -5.72 40.41
CA GLN A 12 -11.25 -5.72 39.07
C GLN A 12 -12.14 -4.88 38.12
N TYR A 13 -13.46 -5.00 38.25
CA TYR A 13 -14.40 -4.17 37.47
C TYR A 13 -14.39 -2.68 37.87
N MET A 14 -14.04 -2.39 39.14
CA MET A 14 -13.97 -1.02 39.66
C MET A 14 -12.69 -0.32 39.21
N CYS A 15 -11.55 -1.00 39.13
CA CYS A 15 -10.30 -0.46 38.55
C CYS A 15 -10.41 -0.20 37.06
N CYS A 16 -11.01 -1.10 36.26
CA CYS A 16 -11.22 -0.89 34.83
C CYS A 16 -12.15 0.30 34.54
N ARG A 17 -13.20 0.51 35.38
CA ARG A 17 -14.08 1.68 35.24
C ARG A 17 -13.38 2.99 35.62
N PHE A 18 -12.42 2.99 36.53
CA PHE A 18 -11.64 4.19 36.88
C PHE A 18 -10.63 4.55 35.81
N LEU A 19 -9.98 3.56 35.13
CA LEU A 19 -9.09 3.83 34.01
C LEU A 19 -9.86 4.31 32.77
N ALA A 20 -11.01 3.73 32.48
CA ALA A 20 -11.89 4.17 31.38
C ALA A 20 -12.47 5.58 31.64
N CYS A 21 -12.78 5.91 32.90
CA CYS A 21 -13.19 7.27 33.31
C CYS A 21 -12.05 8.28 33.19
N LEU A 22 -10.78 7.90 33.50
CA LEU A 22 -9.63 8.80 33.37
C LEU A 22 -9.32 9.13 31.91
N LEU A 23 -9.49 8.18 30.98
CA LEU A 23 -9.38 8.42 29.53
C LEU A 23 -10.56 9.26 29.01
N ALA A 24 -11.79 8.98 29.46
CA ALA A 24 -12.97 9.78 29.09
C ALA A 24 -12.89 11.22 29.64
N VAL A 25 -12.30 11.42 30.82
CA VAL A 25 -12.05 12.75 31.39
C VAL A 25 -10.93 13.47 30.63
N SER A 26 -9.91 12.75 30.13
CA SER A 26 -8.87 13.33 29.27
C SER A 26 -9.41 13.81 27.93
N ILE A 27 -10.40 13.11 27.37
CA ILE A 27 -11.11 13.52 26.14
C ILE A 27 -12.03 14.71 26.40
N ALA A 28 -12.68 14.78 27.55
CA ALA A 28 -13.56 15.89 27.94
C ALA A 28 -12.78 17.16 28.33
N ALA A 29 -11.56 17.04 28.85
CA ALA A 29 -10.69 18.17 29.22
C ALA A 29 -9.98 18.82 28.02
N MET A 30 -9.94 18.18 26.84
CA MET A 30 -9.39 18.74 25.59
C MET A 30 -10.38 19.65 24.85
N GLY A 31 -11.45 20.10 25.48
CA GLY A 31 -12.61 20.79 24.89
C GLY A 31 -12.39 22.23 24.45
N GLN A 32 -11.18 22.80 24.33
CA GLN A 32 -11.04 24.19 23.83
C GLN A 32 -9.86 24.49 22.92
N ASN A 33 -8.90 23.57 22.69
CA ASN A 33 -7.87 23.81 21.70
C ASN A 33 -7.39 22.46 21.14
N ASN A 34 -8.02 22.00 20.06
CA ASN A 34 -7.69 20.74 19.38
C ASN A 34 -6.28 20.75 18.73
N ARG A 35 -5.36 21.61 19.20
CA ARG A 35 -4.00 21.68 18.69
C ARG A 35 -3.10 20.68 19.42
N MET A 36 -2.42 19.87 18.65
CA MET A 36 -1.58 18.77 19.13
C MET A 36 -0.24 18.78 18.43
N SER A 37 0.84 18.49 19.14
CA SER A 37 2.15 18.24 18.52
C SER A 37 2.19 16.83 17.93
N VAL A 38 3.09 16.60 16.98
CA VAL A 38 3.28 15.30 16.34
C VAL A 38 3.63 14.23 17.37
N ASP A 39 4.51 14.51 18.34
CA ASP A 39 4.86 13.56 19.41
C ASP A 39 3.64 13.11 20.22
N LYS A 40 2.73 14.04 20.52
CA LYS A 40 1.49 13.70 21.26
C LYS A 40 0.53 12.89 20.40
N LEU A 41 0.47 13.17 19.10
CA LEU A 41 -0.31 12.39 18.15
C LEU A 41 0.20 10.94 18.11
N VAL A 42 1.51 10.75 17.96
CA VAL A 42 2.15 9.43 17.94
C VAL A 42 1.85 8.66 19.21
N ALA A 43 2.10 9.25 20.37
CA ALA A 43 1.85 8.63 21.66
C ALA A 43 0.37 8.27 21.87
N PHE A 44 -0.54 9.11 21.39
CA PHE A 44 -1.98 8.87 21.47
C PHE A 44 -2.39 7.67 20.60
N ILE A 45 -1.92 7.60 19.34
CA ILE A 45 -2.27 6.51 18.41
C ILE A 45 -1.69 5.18 18.92
N GLN A 46 -0.44 5.15 19.36
CA GLN A 46 0.18 3.95 19.94
C GLN A 46 -0.59 3.44 21.17
N SER A 47 -1.07 4.35 22.01
CA SER A 47 -1.90 3.99 23.17
C SER A 47 -3.27 3.46 22.73
N SER A 48 -3.85 4.05 21.70
CA SER A 48 -5.17 3.68 21.17
C SER A 48 -5.16 2.31 20.48
N GLU A 49 -4.09 1.97 19.77
CA GLU A 49 -3.90 0.65 19.15
C GLU A 49 -3.99 -0.46 20.20
N LYS A 50 -3.28 -0.28 21.32
CA LYS A 50 -3.31 -1.23 22.42
C LYS A 50 -4.72 -1.41 23.01
N ILE A 51 -5.47 -0.31 23.15
CA ILE A 51 -6.85 -0.33 23.64
C ILE A 51 -7.79 -1.03 22.65
N ILE A 52 -7.60 -0.80 21.34
CA ILE A 52 -8.39 -1.46 20.28
C ILE A 52 -8.18 -2.98 20.31
N LYS A 53 -6.93 -3.42 20.45
CA LYS A 53 -6.57 -4.85 20.44
C LYS A 53 -6.97 -5.58 21.72
N GLU A 54 -6.66 -5.02 22.88
CA GLU A 54 -6.82 -5.70 24.16
C GLU A 54 -8.21 -5.52 24.77
N GLU A 55 -8.76 -4.32 24.75
CA GLU A 55 -9.97 -3.95 25.50
C GLU A 55 -11.22 -3.83 24.61
N LYS A 56 -11.08 -3.71 23.29
CA LYS A 56 -12.17 -3.52 22.31
C LYS A 56 -13.13 -2.37 22.69
N THR A 57 -12.64 -1.38 23.41
CA THR A 57 -13.46 -0.25 23.90
C THR A 57 -13.47 0.93 22.94
N MET A 58 -12.56 0.96 21.97
CA MET A 58 -12.48 1.97 20.89
C MET A 58 -12.56 1.28 19.54
N THR A 59 -13.32 1.85 18.63
CA THR A 59 -13.43 1.37 17.24
C THR A 59 -12.59 2.22 16.30
N ASP A 60 -12.18 1.67 15.15
CA ASP A 60 -11.49 2.38 14.08
C ASP A 60 -12.22 3.69 13.71
N ARG A 61 -13.55 3.63 13.60
CA ARG A 61 -14.38 4.80 13.32
C ARG A 61 -14.25 5.90 14.39
N GLN A 62 -14.25 5.53 15.66
CA GLN A 62 -14.14 6.50 16.76
C GLN A 62 -12.76 7.17 16.77
N LEU A 63 -11.70 6.41 16.50
CA LEU A 63 -10.35 6.94 16.39
C LEU A 63 -10.23 7.88 15.18
N ALA A 64 -10.76 7.49 14.03
CA ALA A 64 -10.80 8.34 12.83
C ALA A 64 -11.59 9.64 13.04
N GLU A 65 -12.76 9.58 13.69
CA GLU A 65 -13.57 10.77 14.02
C GLU A 65 -12.86 11.71 15.01
N PHE A 66 -12.03 11.17 15.89
CA PHE A 66 -11.17 11.97 16.77
C PHE A 66 -10.07 12.67 15.95
N LEU A 67 -9.34 11.92 15.13
CA LEU A 67 -8.25 12.44 14.30
C LEU A 67 -8.74 13.53 13.33
N ALA A 68 -9.92 13.37 12.78
CA ALA A 68 -10.53 14.38 11.90
C ALA A 68 -10.77 15.76 12.56
N LYS A 69 -10.74 15.83 13.90
CA LYS A 69 -10.89 17.07 14.67
C LYS A 69 -9.57 17.64 15.18
N VAL A 70 -8.48 16.88 15.06
CA VAL A 70 -7.14 17.30 15.50
C VAL A 70 -6.61 18.35 14.54
N LYS A 71 -5.93 19.37 15.09
CA LYS A 71 -5.11 20.33 14.33
C LYS A 71 -3.68 20.24 14.84
N LEU A 72 -2.77 19.97 13.95
CA LEU A 72 -1.35 19.89 14.31
C LEU A 72 -0.76 21.28 14.52
N THR A 73 0.26 21.35 15.36
CA THR A 73 1.04 22.57 15.61
C THR A 73 2.30 22.65 14.74
N GLU A 74 2.65 21.54 14.11
CA GLU A 74 3.83 21.34 13.27
C GLU A 74 3.50 20.36 12.16
N LYS A 75 4.35 20.32 11.12
CA LYS A 75 4.16 19.42 9.99
C LYS A 75 4.27 17.96 10.42
N LEU A 76 3.33 17.15 10.00
CA LEU A 76 3.39 15.70 10.12
C LEU A 76 4.23 15.17 8.95
N GLU A 77 5.43 14.73 9.24
CA GLU A 77 6.32 14.21 8.20
C GLU A 77 5.84 12.85 7.69
N PRO A 78 5.97 12.56 6.37
CA PRO A 78 5.54 11.29 5.77
C PRO A 78 6.05 10.06 6.50
N ARG A 79 7.31 10.10 6.96
CA ARG A 79 7.94 9.03 7.75
C ARG A 79 7.16 8.71 9.03
N VAL A 80 6.64 9.71 9.71
CA VAL A 80 5.86 9.50 10.94
C VAL A 80 4.52 8.85 10.61
N VAL A 81 3.93 9.21 9.47
CA VAL A 81 2.69 8.55 8.98
C VAL A 81 2.96 7.09 8.69
N GLU A 82 4.06 6.77 7.99
CA GLU A 82 4.47 5.39 7.70
C GLU A 82 4.69 4.58 8.98
N ASP A 83 5.40 5.15 9.98
CA ASP A 83 5.63 4.50 11.28
C ASP A 83 4.30 4.22 12.00
N LEU A 84 3.32 5.11 11.88
CA LEU A 84 1.99 4.92 12.45
C LEU A 84 1.15 3.93 11.64
N GLU A 85 1.28 3.90 10.34
CA GLU A 85 0.60 2.93 9.46
C GLU A 85 1.15 1.50 9.62
N ALA A 86 2.39 1.35 10.07
CA ALA A 86 2.96 0.06 10.47
C ALA A 86 2.27 -0.55 11.70
N LEU A 87 1.54 0.28 12.48
CA LEU A 87 0.64 -0.20 13.51
C LEU A 87 -0.62 -0.80 12.84
N ASP A 88 -1.22 -1.79 13.51
CA ASP A 88 -2.43 -2.46 13.02
C ASP A 88 -3.67 -1.57 13.18
N LEU A 89 -3.66 -0.44 12.48
CA LEU A 89 -4.73 0.55 12.47
C LEU A 89 -5.75 0.20 11.39
N GLY A 90 -7.02 0.47 11.69
CA GLY A 90 -8.08 0.28 10.72
C GLY A 90 -8.04 1.31 9.57
N PRO A 91 -8.75 1.03 8.46
CA PRO A 91 -8.68 1.83 7.24
C PRO A 91 -9.18 3.27 7.41
N LEU A 92 -10.12 3.53 8.31
CA LEU A 92 -10.61 4.90 8.55
C LEU A 92 -9.60 5.75 9.30
N THR A 93 -8.87 5.15 10.25
CA THR A 93 -7.81 5.82 11.00
C THR A 93 -6.65 6.18 10.10
N ARG A 94 -6.21 5.28 9.23
CA ARG A 94 -5.13 5.54 8.26
C ARG A 94 -5.44 6.76 7.40
N ARG A 95 -6.65 6.88 6.87
CA ARG A 95 -7.09 8.04 6.11
C ARG A 95 -7.12 9.33 6.88
N ALA A 96 -7.56 9.26 8.12
CA ALA A 96 -7.56 10.44 8.96
C ALA A 96 -6.13 10.94 9.19
N LEU A 97 -5.14 10.03 9.26
CA LEU A 97 -3.71 10.37 9.34
C LEU A 97 -3.19 11.01 8.06
N GLU A 98 -3.47 10.42 6.92
CA GLU A 98 -3.10 10.94 5.60
C GLU A 98 -3.68 12.34 5.37
N LYS A 99 -4.94 12.56 5.76
CA LYS A 99 -5.55 13.87 5.69
C LYS A 99 -4.87 14.88 6.61
N LEU A 100 -4.49 14.49 7.83
CA LEU A 100 -3.72 15.33 8.75
C LEU A 100 -2.35 15.67 8.18
N GLU A 101 -1.68 14.74 7.50
CA GLU A 101 -0.42 14.99 6.81
C GLU A 101 -0.60 16.11 5.78
N VAL A 102 -1.56 15.98 4.87
CA VAL A 102 -1.85 16.99 3.84
C VAL A 102 -2.20 18.34 4.46
N GLU A 103 -3.07 18.37 5.48
CA GLU A 103 -3.46 19.60 6.16
C GLU A 103 -2.29 20.26 6.90
N SER A 104 -1.30 19.49 7.34
CA SER A 104 -0.13 20.01 8.05
C SER A 104 1.01 20.46 7.16
N ASN A 105 0.97 20.22 5.85
CA ASN A 105 2.05 20.55 4.91
C ASN A 105 2.46 22.04 4.90
N SER A 106 1.55 22.94 5.29
CA SER A 106 1.83 24.38 5.41
C SER A 106 2.45 24.79 6.75
N LEU A 107 2.57 23.88 7.70
CA LEU A 107 3.14 24.15 9.02
C LEU A 107 4.65 24.03 8.99
N ALA A 108 5.32 24.65 9.98
CA ALA A 108 6.75 24.48 10.16
C ALA A 108 7.08 23.01 10.43
N ALA A 109 8.22 22.55 9.90
CA ALA A 109 8.71 21.21 10.21
C ALA A 109 8.82 21.04 11.74
N SER A 110 8.45 19.84 12.20
CA SER A 110 8.60 19.50 13.61
C SER A 110 10.04 19.75 14.06
N SER A 111 10.23 20.38 15.20
CA SER A 111 11.53 20.58 15.82
C SER A 111 12.10 19.30 16.44
N VAL A 112 11.74 18.15 15.88
CA VAL A 112 12.40 16.89 16.20
C VAL A 112 13.90 17.12 16.04
N LYS A 113 14.66 16.95 17.12
CA LYS A 113 16.12 16.95 17.12
C LYS A 113 16.62 16.51 15.75
N GLN A 114 17.33 17.39 15.06
CA GLN A 114 18.11 16.98 13.89
C GLN A 114 19.00 15.82 14.35
N VAL A 115 18.51 14.61 14.14
CA VAL A 115 19.39 13.46 14.10
C VAL A 115 20.34 13.82 12.96
N LEU A 116 21.63 13.93 13.25
CA LEU A 116 22.67 14.05 12.23
C LEU A 116 22.29 13.07 11.11
N PRO A 117 22.38 13.48 9.84
CA PRO A 117 21.99 12.60 8.74
C PRO A 117 22.72 11.29 8.94
N ASP A 118 21.94 10.23 9.17
CA ASP A 118 22.48 8.90 9.35
C ASP A 118 23.33 8.56 8.12
N GLU A 119 24.51 7.97 8.33
CA GLU A 119 25.32 7.54 7.21
C GLU A 119 24.51 6.64 6.29
N PRO A 120 24.55 6.85 4.96
CA PRO A 120 23.81 6.02 4.04
C PRO A 120 24.24 4.55 4.16
N ILE A 121 23.29 3.65 4.12
CA ILE A 121 23.56 2.22 4.12
C ILE A 121 24.32 1.87 2.82
N PRO A 122 25.47 1.19 2.87
CA PRO A 122 26.18 0.81 1.66
C PRO A 122 25.33 -0.19 0.84
N PRO A 123 25.44 -0.18 -0.50
CA PRO A 123 24.77 -1.15 -1.33
C PRO A 123 25.22 -2.57 -1.02
N PRO A 124 24.37 -3.59 -1.16
CA PRO A 124 24.78 -4.99 -1.07
C PRO A 124 25.86 -5.29 -2.12
N THR A 125 26.77 -6.19 -1.82
CA THR A 125 27.76 -6.66 -2.81
C THR A 125 27.06 -7.38 -3.97
N ALA A 126 27.72 -7.47 -5.13
CA ALA A 126 27.15 -8.17 -6.29
C ALA A 126 26.78 -9.64 -5.99
N LEU A 127 27.53 -10.30 -5.10
CA LEU A 127 27.21 -11.67 -4.67
C LEU A 127 25.94 -11.71 -3.82
N GLU A 128 25.79 -10.77 -2.89
CA GLU A 128 24.57 -10.65 -2.06
C GLU A 128 23.35 -10.29 -2.92
N GLN A 129 23.51 -9.37 -3.87
CA GLN A 129 22.43 -9.03 -4.82
C GLN A 129 21.99 -10.26 -5.62
N GLY A 130 22.92 -11.07 -6.10
CA GLY A 130 22.64 -12.33 -6.80
C GLY A 130 21.84 -13.30 -5.92
N ALA A 131 22.29 -13.53 -4.69
CA ALA A 131 21.62 -14.42 -3.75
C ALA A 131 20.21 -13.94 -3.40
N ILE A 132 20.02 -12.65 -3.17
CA ILE A 132 18.70 -12.04 -2.92
C ILE A 132 17.76 -12.28 -4.10
N LEU A 133 18.22 -12.02 -5.32
CA LEU A 133 17.40 -12.23 -6.52
C LEU A 133 17.08 -13.71 -6.76
N ASP A 134 17.96 -14.63 -6.36
CA ASP A 134 17.68 -16.06 -6.42
C ASP A 134 16.61 -16.46 -5.40
N ASP A 135 16.67 -15.97 -4.16
CA ASP A 135 15.62 -16.16 -3.14
C ASP A 135 14.27 -15.61 -3.62
N VAL A 136 14.26 -14.42 -4.26
CA VAL A 136 13.05 -13.84 -4.86
C VAL A 136 12.50 -14.74 -5.96
N ARG A 137 13.34 -15.28 -6.86
CA ARG A 137 12.91 -16.21 -7.91
C ARG A 137 12.29 -17.47 -7.35
N ASP A 138 12.90 -18.05 -6.32
CA ASP A 138 12.39 -19.24 -5.66
C ASP A 138 11.05 -18.96 -4.97
N TYR A 139 10.92 -17.80 -4.31
CA TYR A 139 9.65 -17.36 -3.73
C TYR A 139 8.57 -17.18 -4.79
N VAL A 140 8.86 -16.46 -5.88
CA VAL A 140 7.89 -16.18 -6.96
C VAL A 140 7.48 -17.46 -7.68
N ALA A 141 8.43 -18.39 -7.92
CA ALA A 141 8.12 -19.68 -8.55
C ALA A 141 7.12 -20.52 -7.75
N ASN A 142 7.07 -20.34 -6.43
CA ASN A 142 6.18 -21.05 -5.53
C ASN A 142 5.00 -20.19 -5.05
N TYR A 143 4.89 -18.94 -5.49
CA TYR A 143 3.91 -17.98 -4.97
C TYR A 143 2.49 -18.53 -5.09
N ASP A 144 2.07 -18.94 -6.28
CA ASP A 144 0.74 -19.46 -6.54
C ASP A 144 0.43 -20.75 -5.76
N ASN A 145 1.43 -21.63 -5.63
CA ASN A 145 1.28 -22.89 -4.89
C ASN A 145 1.09 -22.66 -3.38
N ASN A 146 1.56 -21.53 -2.88
CA ASN A 146 1.46 -21.16 -1.48
C ASN A 146 0.22 -20.36 -1.15
N LEU A 147 -0.54 -19.89 -2.14
CA LEU A 147 -1.79 -19.18 -1.93
C LEU A 147 -2.95 -20.17 -1.71
N PRO A 148 -3.81 -19.93 -0.72
CA PRO A 148 -5.05 -20.67 -0.59
C PRO A 148 -6.07 -20.19 -1.64
N ASP A 149 -7.12 -20.93 -1.85
CA ASP A 149 -8.30 -20.41 -2.53
C ASP A 149 -8.94 -19.30 -1.68
N PHE A 150 -9.14 -18.14 -2.26
CA PHE A 150 -9.70 -16.98 -1.55
C PHE A 150 -10.58 -16.10 -2.44
N ILE A 151 -11.30 -15.20 -1.80
CA ILE A 151 -12.01 -14.10 -2.43
C ILE A 151 -11.60 -12.79 -1.75
N CYS A 152 -11.64 -11.70 -2.51
CA CYS A 152 -11.54 -10.35 -1.96
C CYS A 152 -12.42 -9.38 -2.74
N THR A 153 -12.55 -8.18 -2.20
CA THR A 153 -13.18 -7.05 -2.87
C THR A 153 -12.10 -6.12 -3.39
N GLU A 154 -12.14 -5.78 -4.67
CA GLU A 154 -11.35 -4.70 -5.24
C GLU A 154 -12.23 -3.49 -5.46
N VAL A 155 -11.80 -2.34 -4.99
CA VAL A 155 -12.42 -1.05 -5.26
C VAL A 155 -11.50 -0.27 -6.18
N GLU A 156 -11.97 0.02 -7.38
CA GLU A 156 -11.23 0.74 -8.41
C GLU A 156 -11.82 2.13 -8.59
N HIS A 157 -11.09 3.16 -8.17
CA HIS A 157 -11.39 4.56 -8.44
C HIS A 157 -10.79 4.97 -9.77
N ARG A 158 -11.63 5.26 -10.74
CA ARG A 158 -11.18 5.62 -12.08
C ARG A 158 -11.28 7.13 -12.29
N LEU A 159 -10.13 7.72 -12.58
CA LEU A 159 -9.96 9.14 -12.76
C LEU A 159 -9.56 9.44 -14.21
N ILE A 160 -10.01 10.55 -14.73
CA ILE A 160 -9.66 11.04 -16.05
C ILE A 160 -9.22 12.50 -15.98
N ALA A 161 -8.32 12.88 -16.87
CA ALA A 161 -7.90 14.26 -17.07
C ALA A 161 -7.75 14.55 -18.56
N PRO A 162 -8.13 15.74 -19.05
CA PRO A 162 -7.71 16.19 -20.38
C PRO A 162 -6.17 16.29 -20.42
N ARG A 163 -5.58 15.91 -21.54
CA ARG A 163 -4.12 16.03 -21.73
C ARG A 163 -3.68 17.47 -21.54
N PRO A 164 -2.68 17.76 -20.69
CA PRO A 164 -2.10 19.10 -20.55
C PRO A 164 -1.52 19.59 -21.88
N GLY A 165 -1.87 20.83 -22.27
CA GLY A 165 -1.52 21.38 -23.58
C GLY A 165 -2.38 20.91 -24.76
N GLY A 166 -3.34 20.01 -24.50
CA GLY A 166 -4.34 19.60 -25.49
C GLY A 166 -5.51 20.60 -25.58
N ARG A 167 -6.47 20.30 -26.43
CA ARG A 167 -7.62 21.19 -26.74
C ARG A 167 -8.46 21.56 -25.52
N TYR A 168 -8.56 20.68 -24.55
CA TYR A 168 -9.39 20.83 -23.33
C TYR A 168 -8.57 20.81 -22.03
N GLY A 169 -7.25 20.64 -22.14
CA GLY A 169 -6.34 20.61 -21.00
C GLY A 169 -5.78 21.96 -20.62
N GLY A 170 -5.16 22.03 -19.47
CA GLY A 170 -4.42 23.21 -19.00
C GLY A 170 -3.16 23.50 -19.85
N ARG A 171 -2.28 24.32 -19.30
CA ARG A 171 -1.01 24.67 -19.96
C ARG A 171 -0.15 23.41 -20.19
N ALA A 172 0.57 23.36 -21.33
CA ALA A 172 1.54 22.31 -21.58
C ALA A 172 2.59 22.25 -20.45
N GLY A 173 2.84 21.06 -19.92
CA GLY A 173 3.77 20.83 -18.81
C GLY A 173 3.20 21.13 -17.42
N SER A 174 1.90 21.44 -17.28
CA SER A 174 1.22 21.41 -15.97
C SER A 174 0.85 19.99 -15.60
N ASP A 175 0.70 19.73 -14.30
CA ASP A 175 0.18 18.44 -13.83
C ASP A 175 -1.25 18.20 -14.34
N PRO A 176 -1.61 16.96 -14.67
CA PRO A 176 -2.96 16.62 -15.08
C PRO A 176 -3.96 16.89 -13.95
N SER A 177 -5.06 17.57 -14.26
CA SER A 177 -6.16 17.79 -13.31
C SER A 177 -7.13 16.62 -13.38
N TYR A 178 -6.85 15.57 -12.61
CA TYR A 178 -7.69 14.38 -12.57
C TYR A 178 -9.04 14.64 -11.89
N GLN A 179 -10.08 14.11 -12.47
CA GLN A 179 -11.44 14.09 -11.91
C GLN A 179 -11.94 12.66 -11.89
N GLU A 180 -12.63 12.27 -10.83
CA GLU A 180 -13.23 10.95 -10.74
C GLU A 180 -14.32 10.80 -11.80
N SER A 181 -14.18 9.75 -12.62
CA SER A 181 -15.15 9.37 -13.65
C SER A 181 -16.19 8.43 -13.06
N ASP A 182 -15.73 7.39 -12.40
CA ASP A 182 -16.57 6.42 -11.73
C ASP A 182 -15.76 5.58 -10.73
N THR A 183 -16.50 4.81 -9.91
CA THR A 183 -15.92 3.82 -9.00
C THR A 183 -16.50 2.45 -9.35
N VAL A 184 -15.63 1.48 -9.61
CA VAL A 184 -16.00 0.09 -9.85
C VAL A 184 -15.67 -0.75 -8.63
N THR A 185 -16.64 -1.56 -8.19
CA THR A 185 -16.38 -2.59 -7.17
C THR A 185 -16.40 -3.93 -7.84
N ASN A 186 -15.29 -4.64 -7.74
CA ASN A 186 -15.10 -5.96 -8.30
C ASN A 186 -15.08 -7.02 -7.18
N LYS A 187 -15.68 -8.17 -7.46
CA LYS A 187 -15.37 -9.41 -6.77
C LYS A 187 -14.18 -10.05 -7.46
N LEU A 188 -13.10 -10.22 -6.73
CA LEU A 188 -11.97 -11.05 -7.14
C LEU A 188 -12.09 -12.42 -6.47
N SER A 189 -11.90 -13.47 -7.24
CA SER A 189 -11.77 -14.84 -6.75
C SER A 189 -10.49 -15.46 -7.29
N TYR A 190 -9.76 -16.11 -6.40
CA TYR A 190 -8.62 -16.95 -6.72
C TYR A 190 -8.97 -18.37 -6.32
N PHE A 191 -9.19 -19.22 -7.33
CA PHE A 191 -9.63 -20.59 -7.15
C PHE A 191 -8.91 -21.52 -8.12
N GLU A 192 -8.34 -22.61 -7.63
CA GLU A 192 -7.56 -23.56 -8.44
C GLU A 192 -6.48 -22.85 -9.30
N HIS A 193 -5.75 -21.91 -8.69
CA HIS A 193 -4.71 -21.09 -9.35
C HIS A 193 -5.21 -20.22 -10.51
N LYS A 194 -6.50 -19.93 -10.55
CA LYS A 194 -7.11 -19.04 -11.54
C LYS A 194 -7.71 -17.82 -10.88
N GLU A 195 -7.40 -16.67 -11.45
CA GLU A 195 -7.96 -15.40 -11.07
C GLU A 195 -9.21 -15.11 -11.92
N GLU A 196 -10.29 -14.72 -11.27
CA GLU A 196 -11.50 -14.21 -11.91
C GLU A 196 -11.88 -12.86 -11.30
N LYS A 197 -11.99 -11.84 -12.14
CA LYS A 197 -12.42 -10.49 -11.77
C LYS A 197 -13.83 -10.25 -12.32
N LYS A 198 -14.79 -10.02 -11.42
CA LYS A 198 -16.19 -9.80 -11.77
C LYS A 198 -16.70 -8.47 -11.20
N PRO A 199 -17.07 -7.50 -12.05
CA PRO A 199 -17.73 -6.28 -11.60
C PRO A 199 -19.05 -6.60 -10.92
N ILE A 200 -19.32 -5.95 -9.79
CA ILE A 200 -20.57 -6.10 -9.04
C ILE A 200 -21.30 -4.78 -8.89
N LEU A 201 -20.55 -3.67 -8.74
CA LEU A 201 -21.12 -2.33 -8.66
C LEU A 201 -20.34 -1.37 -9.56
N VAL A 202 -21.05 -0.41 -10.15
CA VAL A 202 -20.47 0.81 -10.74
C VAL A 202 -21.21 2.01 -10.12
N ASN A 203 -20.48 2.92 -9.49
CA ASN A 203 -21.05 4.04 -8.75
C ASN A 203 -22.13 3.59 -7.75
N SER A 204 -21.82 2.51 -6.99
CA SER A 204 -22.71 1.87 -6.02
C SER A 204 -24.01 1.29 -6.60
N ARG A 205 -24.10 1.11 -7.92
CA ARG A 205 -25.25 0.49 -8.61
C ARG A 205 -24.87 -0.88 -9.15
N PRO A 206 -25.67 -1.93 -8.91
CA PRO A 206 -25.40 -3.27 -9.44
C PRO A 206 -25.25 -3.28 -10.95
N VAL A 207 -24.25 -4.04 -11.44
CA VAL A 207 -24.01 -4.23 -12.86
C VAL A 207 -23.91 -5.73 -13.19
N PHE A 208 -24.28 -6.06 -14.44
CA PHE A 208 -24.30 -7.44 -14.94
C PHE A 208 -23.50 -7.51 -16.26
N THR A 209 -22.26 -7.09 -16.18
CA THR A 209 -21.33 -7.09 -17.33
C THR A 209 -20.01 -7.76 -16.94
N SER A 210 -19.22 -8.19 -17.90
CA SER A 210 -17.85 -8.64 -17.62
C SER A 210 -16.90 -7.44 -17.48
N TYR A 211 -15.79 -7.65 -16.79
CA TYR A 211 -14.79 -6.61 -16.54
C TYR A 211 -14.21 -6.07 -17.88
N GLU A 212 -13.99 -6.96 -18.83
CA GLU A 212 -13.48 -6.59 -20.16
C GLU A 212 -14.47 -5.73 -20.96
N ASN A 213 -15.75 -5.73 -20.62
CA ASN A 213 -16.77 -4.92 -21.29
C ASN A 213 -17.01 -3.55 -20.62
N LEU A 214 -16.34 -3.28 -19.50
CA LEU A 214 -16.37 -1.95 -18.93
C LEU A 214 -15.65 -0.95 -19.82
N ASN A 215 -16.14 0.29 -19.85
CA ASN A 215 -15.44 1.41 -20.47
C ASN A 215 -14.22 1.81 -19.64
N GLY A 216 -13.25 2.48 -20.26
CA GLY A 216 -12.05 2.99 -19.57
C GLY A 216 -10.89 1.99 -19.59
N SER A 217 -9.82 2.35 -18.89
CA SER A 217 -8.63 1.51 -18.73
C SER A 217 -8.93 0.35 -17.80
N THR A 218 -8.40 -0.82 -18.11
CA THR A 218 -8.56 -2.04 -17.31
C THR A 218 -7.22 -2.77 -17.23
N SER A 219 -6.92 -3.38 -16.07
CA SER A 219 -5.76 -4.23 -15.83
C SER A 219 -6.19 -5.61 -15.38
N ASN A 220 -5.37 -6.62 -15.65
CA ASN A 220 -5.58 -8.00 -15.23
C ASN A 220 -4.26 -8.61 -14.75
N GLY A 221 -4.33 -9.58 -13.85
CA GLY A 221 -3.17 -10.34 -13.41
C GLY A 221 -2.57 -9.86 -12.08
N ASP A 222 -3.42 -9.33 -11.19
CA ASP A 222 -3.03 -8.71 -9.92
C ASP A 222 -2.42 -9.72 -8.93
N PHE A 223 -2.84 -11.00 -8.94
CA PHE A 223 -2.41 -12.01 -7.97
C PHE A 223 -1.21 -12.85 -8.41
N GLY A 224 -0.14 -12.21 -8.81
CA GLY A 224 1.14 -12.86 -9.08
C GLY A 224 1.50 -13.02 -10.55
N THR A 225 0.62 -12.75 -11.51
CA THR A 225 0.94 -12.84 -12.94
C THR A 225 2.07 -11.89 -13.33
N MET A 226 2.03 -10.63 -12.88
CA MET A 226 3.12 -9.67 -13.12
C MET A 226 4.46 -10.15 -12.53
N LEU A 227 4.43 -10.69 -11.31
CA LEU A 227 5.64 -11.22 -10.66
C LEU A 227 6.19 -12.43 -11.42
N ARG A 228 5.32 -13.40 -11.76
CA ARG A 228 5.73 -14.58 -12.52
C ARG A 228 6.31 -14.23 -13.87
N ASP A 229 5.66 -13.30 -14.58
CA ASP A 229 6.11 -12.87 -15.89
C ASP A 229 7.50 -12.24 -15.79
N LEU A 230 7.71 -11.31 -14.85
CA LEU A 230 9.00 -10.65 -14.63
C LEU A 230 10.14 -11.63 -14.28
N PHE A 231 9.88 -12.57 -13.36
CA PHE A 231 10.90 -13.51 -12.89
C PHE A 231 10.96 -14.81 -13.70
N SER A 232 10.14 -14.92 -14.75
CA SER A 232 10.18 -16.07 -15.66
C SER A 232 11.49 -16.14 -16.44
N ARG A 233 11.89 -17.36 -16.81
CA ARG A 233 13.07 -17.55 -17.70
C ARG A 233 12.86 -16.88 -19.06
N ARG A 234 11.63 -16.76 -19.52
CA ARG A 234 11.26 -16.13 -20.81
C ARG A 234 11.58 -14.64 -20.79
N ALA A 235 11.27 -13.94 -19.71
CA ALA A 235 11.46 -12.49 -19.60
C ALA A 235 12.92 -12.08 -19.77
N GLN A 236 13.89 -12.94 -19.38
CA GLN A 236 15.32 -12.61 -19.41
C GLN A 236 15.58 -11.22 -18.79
N ALA A 237 14.83 -10.90 -17.73
CA ALA A 237 14.89 -9.62 -17.07
C ALA A 237 16.30 -9.32 -16.57
N ARG A 238 16.80 -8.13 -16.86
CA ARG A 238 18.07 -7.62 -16.33
C ARG A 238 17.76 -6.79 -15.11
N PHE A 239 18.33 -7.19 -13.96
CA PHE A 239 18.18 -6.50 -12.70
C PHE A 239 19.47 -5.76 -12.36
N GLU A 240 19.32 -4.52 -11.87
CA GLU A 240 20.41 -3.67 -11.40
C GLU A 240 20.04 -3.11 -10.03
N TRP A 241 21.00 -3.04 -9.12
CA TRP A 241 20.79 -2.38 -7.84
C TRP A 241 20.48 -0.90 -8.04
N ALA A 242 19.40 -0.41 -7.47
CA ALA A 242 19.03 0.99 -7.52
C ALA A 242 19.34 1.70 -6.19
N ARG A 243 18.74 1.28 -5.09
CA ARG A 243 18.87 1.97 -3.80
C ARG A 243 18.30 1.15 -2.64
N TRP A 244 18.63 1.58 -1.44
CA TRP A 244 17.83 1.30 -0.26
C TRP A 244 16.65 2.27 -0.17
N ALA A 245 15.53 1.78 0.35
CA ALA A 245 14.34 2.56 0.64
C ALA A 245 13.68 2.06 1.93
N THR A 246 12.78 2.84 2.49
CA THR A 246 11.83 2.36 3.49
C THR A 246 10.45 2.40 2.88
N LEU A 247 9.78 1.27 2.87
CA LEU A 247 8.41 1.13 2.39
C LEU A 247 7.54 0.56 3.51
N ARG A 248 6.54 1.33 3.94
CA ARG A 248 5.67 0.98 5.08
C ARG A 248 6.45 0.54 6.33
N GLY A 249 7.46 1.37 6.70
CA GLY A 249 8.32 1.14 7.86
C GLY A 249 9.31 -0.03 7.74
N ARG A 250 9.39 -0.71 6.59
CA ARG A 250 10.30 -1.84 6.35
C ARG A 250 11.47 -1.41 5.48
N LEU A 251 12.67 -1.80 5.90
CA LEU A 251 13.87 -1.60 5.08
C LEU A 251 13.79 -2.47 3.81
N THR A 252 13.85 -1.81 2.68
CA THR A 252 13.56 -2.39 1.38
C THR A 252 14.73 -2.20 0.42
N MET A 253 15.06 -3.25 -0.29
CA MET A 253 15.99 -3.23 -1.40
C MET A 253 15.24 -2.94 -2.69
N VAL A 254 15.68 -1.94 -3.45
CA VAL A 254 15.06 -1.60 -4.71
C VAL A 254 16.00 -1.97 -5.84
N PHE A 255 15.52 -2.81 -6.75
CA PHE A 255 16.20 -3.16 -7.98
C PHE A 255 15.43 -2.58 -9.17
N SER A 256 16.12 -1.86 -10.03
CA SER A 256 15.58 -1.54 -11.35
C SER A 256 15.67 -2.78 -12.24
N TYR A 257 14.74 -2.88 -13.18
CA TYR A 257 14.77 -3.99 -14.13
C TYR A 257 14.33 -3.56 -15.53
N ARG A 258 14.67 -4.38 -16.51
CA ARG A 258 14.25 -4.20 -17.90
C ARG A 258 14.01 -5.53 -18.61
N VAL A 259 12.89 -5.59 -19.35
CA VAL A 259 12.52 -6.70 -20.23
C VAL A 259 12.30 -6.16 -21.65
N THR A 260 13.03 -6.71 -22.60
CA THR A 260 12.91 -6.29 -24.02
C THR A 260 11.64 -6.84 -24.64
N GLN A 261 11.10 -6.15 -25.63
CA GLN A 261 9.85 -6.50 -26.29
C GLN A 261 9.78 -7.97 -26.79
N PRO A 262 10.82 -8.61 -27.36
CA PRO A 262 10.76 -10.03 -27.77
C PRO A 262 10.53 -11.01 -26.61
N ASN A 263 10.92 -10.63 -25.41
CA ASN A 263 10.80 -11.45 -24.21
C ASN A 263 9.58 -11.10 -23.36
N SER A 264 8.86 -10.04 -23.74
CA SER A 264 7.75 -9.48 -23.00
C SER A 264 6.45 -10.24 -23.25
N THR A 265 5.59 -10.20 -22.22
CA THR A 265 4.17 -10.57 -22.27
C THR A 265 3.29 -9.36 -22.02
N PHE A 266 3.89 -8.18 -21.77
CA PHE A 266 3.13 -6.97 -21.46
C PHE A 266 2.41 -6.45 -22.71
N THR A 267 1.10 -6.46 -22.63
CA THR A 267 0.21 -6.11 -23.72
C THR A 267 -0.57 -4.85 -23.40
N ILE A 268 -0.63 -3.94 -24.36
CA ILE A 268 -1.47 -2.74 -24.31
C ILE A 268 -2.51 -2.84 -25.43
N GLY A 269 -3.79 -2.78 -25.06
CA GLY A 269 -4.90 -2.86 -25.99
C GLY A 269 -5.77 -1.59 -25.99
N VAL A 270 -6.29 -1.22 -27.17
CA VAL A 270 -7.30 -0.17 -27.33
C VAL A 270 -8.54 -0.77 -27.99
N LYS A 271 -9.60 -0.93 -27.18
CA LYS A 271 -10.82 -1.65 -27.53
C LYS A 271 -11.55 -1.02 -28.73
N ASP A 272 -11.67 0.30 -28.75
CA ASP A 272 -12.43 1.04 -29.77
C ASP A 272 -11.93 0.78 -31.19
N ILE A 273 -10.62 0.62 -31.34
CA ILE A 273 -9.99 0.33 -32.63
C ILE A 273 -9.58 -1.13 -32.79
N LYS A 274 -9.88 -1.98 -31.80
CA LYS A 274 -9.52 -3.42 -31.76
C LYS A 274 -8.05 -3.65 -32.08
N ARG A 275 -7.18 -2.83 -31.54
CA ARG A 275 -5.73 -2.90 -31.73
C ARG A 275 -5.04 -3.22 -30.42
N GLU A 276 -4.13 -4.16 -30.47
CA GLU A 276 -3.33 -4.63 -29.34
C GLU A 276 -1.87 -4.77 -29.77
N ILE A 277 -0.96 -4.42 -28.87
CA ILE A 277 0.49 -4.51 -29.09
C ILE A 277 1.17 -5.12 -27.87
N VAL A 278 2.24 -5.88 -28.11
CA VAL A 278 3.18 -6.29 -27.05
C VAL A 278 4.32 -5.29 -27.02
N VAL A 279 4.65 -4.78 -25.86
CA VAL A 279 5.71 -3.78 -25.65
C VAL A 279 6.79 -4.32 -24.73
N GLY A 280 8.02 -3.80 -24.81
CA GLY A 280 9.01 -3.98 -23.76
C GLY A 280 8.59 -3.21 -22.51
N TYR A 281 9.20 -3.51 -21.39
CA TYR A 281 8.93 -2.78 -20.15
C TYR A 281 10.15 -2.71 -19.24
N SER A 282 10.16 -1.67 -18.43
CA SER A 282 11.13 -1.48 -17.35
C SER A 282 10.41 -1.03 -16.09
N GLY A 283 11.11 -1.01 -14.97
CA GLY A 283 10.54 -0.56 -13.72
C GLY A 283 11.40 -0.86 -12.53
N GLU A 284 10.75 -0.97 -11.39
CA GLU A 284 11.41 -1.23 -10.12
C GLU A 284 10.68 -2.34 -9.36
N VAL A 285 11.45 -3.19 -8.70
CA VAL A 285 10.95 -4.20 -7.77
C VAL A 285 11.49 -3.89 -6.37
N PHE A 286 10.58 -3.88 -5.41
CA PHE A 286 10.83 -3.58 -4.01
C PHE A 286 10.87 -4.90 -3.24
N VAL A 287 12.02 -5.20 -2.63
CA VAL A 287 12.27 -6.46 -1.93
C VAL A 287 12.53 -6.17 -0.46
N ASP A 288 11.71 -6.72 0.40
CA ASP A 288 11.90 -6.62 1.85
C ASP A 288 13.25 -7.25 2.26
N LYS A 289 14.04 -6.50 3.03
CA LYS A 289 15.41 -6.93 3.41
C LYS A 289 15.44 -8.21 4.25
N GLU A 290 14.45 -8.41 5.11
CA GLU A 290 14.46 -9.53 6.07
C GLU A 290 13.92 -10.81 5.47
N THR A 291 12.89 -10.69 4.62
CA THR A 291 12.16 -11.85 4.12
C THR A 291 12.47 -12.19 2.68
N HIS A 292 13.19 -11.31 1.95
CA HIS A 292 13.44 -11.37 0.51
C HIS A 292 12.16 -11.55 -0.33
N LYS A 293 11.01 -11.07 0.19
CA LYS A 293 9.75 -11.10 -0.53
C LYS A 293 9.49 -9.76 -1.24
N VAL A 294 8.80 -9.83 -2.37
CA VAL A 294 8.44 -8.62 -3.14
C VAL A 294 7.28 -7.90 -2.45
N THR A 295 7.51 -6.67 -2.03
CA THR A 295 6.51 -5.80 -1.38
C THR A 295 5.97 -4.71 -2.29
N GLY A 296 6.52 -4.56 -3.49
CA GLY A 296 6.04 -3.64 -4.50
C GLY A 296 6.67 -3.92 -5.86
N LEU A 297 5.95 -3.55 -6.91
CA LEU A 297 6.38 -3.67 -8.30
C LEU A 297 5.85 -2.48 -9.10
N ILE A 298 6.72 -1.86 -9.88
CA ILE A 298 6.35 -0.82 -10.86
C ILE A 298 6.74 -1.34 -12.23
N GLN A 299 5.85 -1.24 -13.20
CA GLN A 299 6.06 -1.63 -14.58
C GLN A 299 5.67 -0.49 -15.50
N VAL A 300 6.58 -0.06 -16.37
CA VAL A 300 6.40 1.03 -17.32
C VAL A 300 6.63 0.50 -18.73
N ALA A 301 5.69 0.72 -19.61
CA ALA A 301 5.79 0.33 -21.01
C ALA A 301 6.92 1.08 -21.72
N GLU A 302 7.69 0.37 -22.51
CA GLU A 302 8.79 0.93 -23.31
C GLU A 302 8.52 0.79 -24.82
N ALA A 303 9.03 1.76 -25.56
CA ALA A 303 9.00 1.72 -27.04
C ALA A 303 7.59 1.54 -27.63
N ILE A 304 6.58 2.18 -27.06
CA ILE A 304 5.24 2.23 -27.65
C ILE A 304 5.34 2.89 -29.02
N PRO A 305 4.83 2.27 -30.10
CA PRO A 305 4.91 2.83 -31.44
C PRO A 305 4.24 4.22 -31.53
N PRO A 306 4.84 5.18 -32.26
CA PRO A 306 4.28 6.54 -32.38
C PRO A 306 2.90 6.62 -33.01
N ASP A 307 2.47 5.61 -33.76
CA ASP A 307 1.15 5.51 -34.39
C ASP A 307 0.12 4.81 -33.49
N PHE A 308 0.50 4.38 -32.28
CA PHE A 308 -0.42 3.79 -31.32
C PHE A 308 -1.07 4.89 -30.47
N PRO A 309 -2.37 4.82 -30.13
CA PRO A 309 -3.09 5.90 -29.43
C PRO A 309 -2.62 6.17 -27.99
N VAL A 310 -2.01 5.17 -27.34
CA VAL A 310 -1.43 5.31 -26.00
C VAL A 310 0.02 5.76 -26.13
N ARG A 311 0.44 6.71 -25.31
CA ARG A 311 1.80 7.28 -25.30
C ARG A 311 2.61 6.83 -24.08
N HIS A 312 1.92 6.57 -22.98
CA HIS A 312 2.51 6.08 -21.74
C HIS A 312 1.55 5.10 -21.09
N ALA A 313 2.07 4.02 -20.54
CA ALA A 313 1.34 3.10 -19.69
C ALA A 313 2.24 2.66 -18.54
N GLN A 314 1.75 2.78 -17.33
CA GLN A 314 2.44 2.38 -16.12
C GLN A 314 1.47 1.65 -15.21
N GLU A 315 1.95 0.60 -14.58
CA GLU A 315 1.25 -0.12 -13.54
C GLU A 315 2.13 -0.24 -12.31
N ARG A 316 1.54 -0.03 -11.14
CA ARG A 316 2.16 -0.26 -9.85
C ARG A 316 1.27 -1.18 -9.05
N LEU A 317 1.88 -2.13 -8.35
CA LEU A 317 1.20 -3.02 -7.45
C LEU A 317 2.02 -3.16 -6.17
N ASP A 318 1.40 -2.87 -5.04
CA ASP A 318 1.97 -2.99 -3.70
C ASP A 318 1.35 -4.17 -2.98
N TYR A 319 2.18 -4.93 -2.26
CA TYR A 319 1.80 -6.13 -1.53
C TYR A 319 1.97 -5.91 -0.03
N ASP A 320 1.02 -6.40 0.77
CA ASP A 320 1.15 -6.44 2.22
C ASP A 320 0.56 -7.74 2.78
N TYR A 321 0.83 -8.00 4.06
CA TYR A 321 0.32 -9.20 4.69
C TYR A 321 -1.16 -9.08 5.02
N SER A 322 -1.93 -10.07 4.57
CA SER A 322 -3.36 -10.20 4.85
C SER A 322 -3.67 -11.54 5.47
N ASP A 323 -4.55 -11.56 6.47
CA ASP A 323 -4.99 -12.79 7.12
C ASP A 323 -6.06 -13.51 6.29
N ILE A 324 -5.83 -14.79 6.02
CA ILE A 324 -6.84 -15.68 5.45
C ILE A 324 -6.90 -16.93 6.31
N GLY A 325 -7.97 -17.04 7.12
CA GLY A 325 -8.22 -18.21 7.94
C GLY A 325 -7.17 -18.46 9.04
N GLY A 326 -6.58 -17.39 9.59
CA GLY A 326 -5.58 -17.44 10.66
C GLY A 326 -4.13 -17.56 10.16
N HIS A 327 -3.92 -17.46 8.85
CA HIS A 327 -2.59 -17.49 8.23
C HIS A 327 -2.32 -16.19 7.48
N GLN A 328 -1.08 -15.69 7.56
CA GLN A 328 -0.64 -14.47 6.90
C GLN A 328 -0.09 -14.78 5.51
N TYR A 329 -0.67 -14.15 4.49
CA TYR A 329 -0.24 -14.24 3.11
C TYR A 329 0.14 -12.86 2.59
N LEU A 330 1.21 -12.75 1.81
CA LEU A 330 1.58 -11.52 1.15
C LEU A 330 0.73 -11.38 -0.13
N LEU A 331 -0.19 -10.42 -0.12
CA LEU A 331 -1.22 -10.26 -1.16
C LEU A 331 -1.24 -8.81 -1.66
N PRO A 332 -1.78 -8.53 -2.85
CA PRO A 332 -2.02 -7.17 -3.29
C PRO A 332 -2.75 -6.36 -2.23
N TYR A 333 -2.25 -5.18 -1.98
CA TYR A 333 -2.82 -4.24 -1.02
C TYR A 333 -3.40 -3.03 -1.74
N ARG A 334 -2.60 -2.46 -2.65
CA ARG A 334 -2.97 -1.33 -3.51
C ARG A 334 -2.39 -1.50 -4.90
N GLY A 335 -3.03 -0.84 -5.86
CA GLY A 335 -2.54 -0.73 -7.21
C GLY A 335 -2.80 0.65 -7.80
N GLU A 336 -2.01 0.99 -8.81
CA GLU A 336 -2.20 2.18 -9.62
C GLU A 336 -1.95 1.82 -11.08
N LEU A 337 -2.89 2.16 -11.95
CA LEU A 337 -2.73 2.07 -13.40
C LEU A 337 -2.81 3.48 -13.98
N ILE A 338 -1.78 3.91 -14.68
CA ILE A 338 -1.74 5.19 -15.41
C ILE A 338 -1.67 4.87 -16.90
N MET A 339 -2.52 5.54 -17.67
CA MET A 339 -2.48 5.45 -19.12
C MET A 339 -2.68 6.83 -19.75
N GLU A 340 -1.72 7.26 -20.58
CA GLU A 340 -1.75 8.54 -21.23
C GLU A 340 -2.07 8.35 -22.72
N GLY A 341 -3.25 8.77 -23.11
CA GLY A 341 -3.69 8.80 -24.50
C GLY A 341 -3.34 10.12 -25.18
N GLU A 342 -3.79 10.26 -26.43
CA GLU A 342 -3.57 11.48 -27.22
C GLU A 342 -4.34 12.70 -26.72
N GLU A 343 -5.54 12.49 -26.19
CA GLU A 343 -6.43 13.56 -25.72
C GLU A 343 -6.75 13.45 -24.23
N VAL A 344 -6.79 12.24 -23.69
CA VAL A 344 -7.23 11.93 -22.32
C VAL A 344 -6.19 11.07 -21.62
N PHE A 345 -5.90 11.44 -20.40
CA PHE A 345 -5.15 10.67 -19.45
C PHE A 345 -6.11 9.96 -18.51
N SER A 346 -5.84 8.72 -18.17
CA SER A 346 -6.56 7.97 -17.15
C SER A 346 -5.64 7.50 -16.04
N LYS A 347 -6.19 7.46 -14.83
CA LYS A 347 -5.54 6.95 -13.64
C LYS A 347 -6.56 6.13 -12.87
N ASN A 348 -6.25 4.87 -12.61
CA ASN A 348 -7.07 4.01 -11.77
C ASN A 348 -6.32 3.72 -10.49
N LEU A 349 -6.97 3.92 -9.36
CA LEU A 349 -6.47 3.57 -8.03
C LEU A 349 -7.24 2.35 -7.54
N LEU A 350 -6.52 1.32 -7.15
CA LEU A 350 -7.08 0.03 -6.76
C LEU A 350 -6.81 -0.21 -5.27
N ASP A 351 -7.85 -0.54 -4.51
CA ASP A 351 -7.77 -0.99 -3.13
C ASP A 351 -8.27 -2.43 -3.03
N PHE A 352 -7.44 -3.33 -2.49
CA PHE A 352 -7.80 -4.74 -2.28
C PHE A 352 -8.19 -4.96 -0.82
N LEU A 353 -9.44 -5.36 -0.60
CA LEU A 353 -10.08 -5.37 0.72
C LEU A 353 -10.73 -6.72 1.01
N HIS A 354 -10.94 -7.03 2.30
CA HIS A 354 -11.79 -8.13 2.76
C HIS A 354 -11.37 -9.50 2.23
N TYR A 355 -10.08 -9.80 2.28
CA TYR A 355 -9.59 -11.14 1.97
C TYR A 355 -10.23 -12.20 2.86
N LYS A 356 -10.80 -13.24 2.25
CA LYS A 356 -11.46 -14.34 2.95
C LYS A 356 -11.16 -15.66 2.23
N LYS A 357 -11.06 -16.75 2.99
CA LYS A 357 -10.96 -18.08 2.40
C LYS A 357 -12.19 -18.35 1.52
N TYR A 358 -11.95 -18.88 0.33
CA TYR A 358 -13.04 -19.29 -0.56
C TYR A 358 -13.87 -20.40 0.10
N SER A 359 -15.18 -20.26 0.12
CA SER A 359 -16.13 -21.32 0.43
C SER A 359 -17.34 -21.18 -0.48
N ALA A 360 -18.03 -22.28 -0.74
CA ALA A 360 -19.23 -22.28 -1.59
C ALA A 360 -20.34 -21.33 -1.07
N ASP A 361 -20.35 -21.07 0.25
CA ASP A 361 -21.30 -20.18 0.92
C ASP A 361 -20.71 -18.78 1.22
N SER A 362 -19.59 -18.41 0.61
CA SER A 362 -18.94 -17.11 0.88
C SER A 362 -19.77 -15.96 0.32
N GLU A 363 -20.37 -15.18 1.21
CA GLU A 363 -21.08 -13.95 0.88
C GLU A 363 -20.11 -12.74 0.95
N ILE A 364 -20.15 -11.87 -0.05
CA ILE A 364 -19.34 -10.66 -0.07
C ILE A 364 -20.07 -9.58 0.72
N THR A 365 -19.39 -9.03 1.71
CA THR A 365 -19.85 -7.85 2.43
C THR A 365 -19.53 -6.62 1.60
N TYR A 366 -20.56 -5.85 1.21
CA TYR A 366 -20.45 -4.65 0.36
C TYR A 366 -20.27 -3.35 1.17
N ASP A 367 -19.87 -3.42 2.43
CA ASP A 367 -19.59 -2.24 3.24
C ASP A 367 -18.32 -1.55 2.73
N ILE A 368 -18.46 -0.85 1.60
CA ILE A 368 -17.44 0.03 1.07
C ILE A 368 -17.47 1.30 1.93
N PRO A 369 -16.36 1.66 2.59
CA PRO A 369 -16.27 2.96 3.23
C PRO A 369 -16.54 4.06 2.20
N LYS A 370 -17.44 5.01 2.51
CA LYS A 370 -17.94 6.03 1.57
C LYS A 370 -16.90 7.04 1.08
N ASP A 371 -15.68 7.01 1.62
CA ASP A 371 -14.61 7.97 1.34
C ASP A 371 -13.28 7.29 0.97
N LEU A 372 -13.30 6.36 -0.02
CA LEU A 372 -12.09 5.72 -0.56
C LEU A 372 -11.41 6.60 -1.63
N SER A 373 -11.10 7.85 -1.33
CA SER A 373 -10.06 8.56 -2.06
C SER A 373 -8.72 8.34 -1.34
N VAL A 374 -7.84 7.57 -1.93
CA VAL A 374 -6.54 7.23 -1.37
C VAL A 374 -5.54 8.31 -1.75
N PRO A 375 -4.90 9.00 -0.80
CA PRO A 375 -3.75 9.82 -1.11
C PRO A 375 -2.56 8.96 -1.55
N ASP A 376 -1.74 9.47 -2.45
CA ASP A 376 -0.52 8.82 -2.98
C ASP A 376 0.56 8.55 -1.91
N SER A 377 0.43 9.11 -0.70
CA SER A 377 1.48 9.07 0.33
C SER A 377 1.85 7.66 0.79
N SER A 378 0.90 6.72 0.82
CA SER A 378 1.19 5.33 1.24
C SER A 378 1.99 4.52 0.20
N LEU A 379 2.11 5.05 -1.02
CA LEU A 379 2.93 4.49 -2.08
C LEU A 379 4.32 5.14 -2.14
N GLN A 380 4.56 6.18 -1.34
CA GLN A 380 5.84 6.87 -1.32
C GLN A 380 6.86 6.08 -0.52
N GLU A 381 8.04 5.98 -1.06
CA GLU A 381 9.20 5.45 -0.35
C GLU A 381 9.96 6.58 0.33
N THR A 382 10.62 6.26 1.44
CA THR A 382 11.55 7.17 2.08
C THR A 382 12.98 6.65 1.98
N PRO A 383 14.01 7.52 1.96
CA PRO A 383 15.40 7.09 2.00
C PRO A 383 15.69 6.28 3.27
N ALA A 384 16.30 5.11 3.11
CA ALA A 384 16.70 4.27 4.22
C ALA A 384 18.01 4.76 4.84
N THR A 385 18.11 4.70 6.16
CA THR A 385 19.28 5.13 6.93
C THR A 385 19.79 4.02 7.84
N LYS A 386 21.05 4.10 8.29
CA LYS A 386 21.66 3.10 9.17
C LYS A 386 20.94 2.91 10.50
N SER A 387 20.23 3.91 11.00
CA SER A 387 19.48 3.82 12.27
C SER A 387 18.34 2.77 12.21
N GLN A 388 17.90 2.38 11.02
CA GLN A 388 16.89 1.35 10.82
C GLN A 388 17.43 -0.08 11.01
N ILE A 389 18.76 -0.23 11.16
CA ILE A 389 19.39 -1.52 11.39
C ILE A 389 19.82 -1.59 12.85
N ASP A 390 19.06 -2.30 13.68
CA ASP A 390 19.48 -2.54 15.06
C ASP A 390 20.63 -3.54 15.11
N CYS A 391 21.85 -3.02 15.22
CA CYS A 391 23.05 -3.83 15.35
C CYS A 391 23.15 -4.59 16.68
N LYS A 392 22.24 -4.38 17.63
CA LYS A 392 22.13 -5.15 18.87
C LYS A 392 21.30 -6.41 18.70
N ASP A 393 20.46 -6.45 17.66
CA ASP A 393 19.71 -7.67 17.34
C ASP A 393 20.70 -8.76 16.91
N PRO A 394 20.66 -9.96 17.53
CA PRO A 394 21.53 -11.08 17.16
C PRO A 394 21.46 -11.47 15.69
N LYS A 395 20.32 -11.26 15.03
CA LYS A 395 20.11 -11.54 13.60
C LYS A 395 20.89 -10.59 12.69
N ASN A 396 21.17 -9.36 13.15
CA ASN A 396 21.87 -8.34 12.38
C ASN A 396 23.39 -8.28 12.67
N ARG A 397 23.89 -9.15 13.57
CA ARG A 397 25.28 -9.14 14.02
C ARG A 397 26.29 -9.28 12.89
N ASP A 398 25.94 -9.98 11.83
CA ASP A 398 26.78 -10.25 10.67
C ASP A 398 26.49 -9.31 9.48
N ALA A 399 25.53 -8.39 9.61
CA ALA A 399 25.25 -7.40 8.59
C ALA A 399 26.48 -6.52 8.33
N ALA A 400 26.75 -6.22 7.07
CA ALA A 400 27.93 -5.44 6.67
C ALA A 400 27.94 -4.06 7.37
N GLU A 401 26.78 -3.48 7.61
CA GLU A 401 26.56 -2.20 8.25
C GLU A 401 26.97 -2.18 9.74
N CYS A 402 26.89 -3.34 10.39
CA CYS A 402 27.25 -3.50 11.79
C CYS A 402 28.72 -3.85 12.01
N ARG A 403 29.47 -4.23 10.98
CA ARG A 403 30.89 -4.61 11.04
C ARG A 403 31.84 -3.41 11.06
N THR A 404 31.42 -2.23 10.66
CA THR A 404 32.26 -1.03 10.52
C THR A 404 32.49 -0.25 11.82
N GLY A 405 32.01 -0.72 12.96
CA GLY A 405 32.09 -0.06 14.26
C GLY A 405 33.21 -0.55 15.20
N LYS A 406 34.28 -1.14 14.69
CA LYS A 406 35.48 -1.45 15.47
C LYS A 406 36.70 -0.79 14.82
N ASN A 407 36.96 0.43 15.24
CA ASN A 407 38.29 0.99 15.46
C ASN A 407 38.23 1.98 16.60
#